data_3218dea6fa23f8b9634dea4bda2590c4
#
_entry.id   3218dea6fa23f8b9634dea4bda2590c4
#
_cell.length_a   1.000
_cell.length_b   1.000
_cell.length_c   1.000
_cell.angle_alpha   90.00
_cell.angle_beta   90.00
_cell.angle_gamma   90.00
#
_symmetry.space_group_name_H-M   'P 1'
#
loop_
_entity.id
_entity.type
_entity.pdbx_description
1 polymer ?
#
loop_
_entity_poly.entity_id
_entity_poly.type
_entity_poly.pdbx_seq_one_letter_code
_entity_poly.pdbx_strand_id
1 'polypeptide(L)'
;MCTTYAARELAEAIRSAGGHVERLLLVRLNPAVEHKTRGNAALAVHTDLDADRALSLARETLDLARTDDPKTNPGAVVADCGPGDVPDEVAGFTVDAIRSIQDRTTATLLADTAGFARLQRGNGRGVVGALAAVGAWAALDDWTYEHITYREPDRWGTDRDVDAESVRAAADEHYPAVWDTVDRASGYPVCVPRTPCPILYGVRGDDPDACQAVADAIEGEPVARRATFVTNQGTDVHLQDGSVDSVTDASAYRVTGRVVDAPETREGGHVFVTIAGEEASAGDPAASAPQPDSESRLQCVAFEPTKRFRDRVRALRPGDRVTVCGEVSDGTLKLEKFAARSLVRTEPATPVCPTCERTMSSAGRNQGYRCRDCSTSADGKTDRPIERDLDRGWYEVPPVARRHIATPLVRGGFDGATHPMR
;
A
#
# COMPACT_ATOMS: atom_id res chain seq x y z
N MET A 1 -19.27 11.83 10.19
CA MET A 1 -19.40 10.41 10.63
C MET A 1 -18.39 9.55 9.89
N CYS A 2 -17.88 8.46 10.49
CA CYS A 2 -17.02 7.49 9.82
C CYS A 2 -17.85 6.65 8.85
N THR A 3 -17.38 6.44 7.61
CA THR A 3 -18.11 5.68 6.59
C THR A 3 -18.35 4.22 6.97
N THR A 4 -17.39 3.56 7.63
CA THR A 4 -17.58 2.18 8.12
C THR A 4 -18.67 2.09 9.19
N TYR A 5 -18.77 3.10 10.08
CA TYR A 5 -19.85 3.18 11.06
C TYR A 5 -21.21 3.37 10.35
N ALA A 6 -21.28 4.25 9.35
CA ALA A 6 -22.52 4.46 8.58
C ALA A 6 -22.96 3.19 7.84
N ALA A 7 -22.04 2.45 7.22
CA ALA A 7 -22.37 1.19 6.56
C ALA A 7 -22.86 0.10 7.55
N ARG A 8 -22.27 0.06 8.76
CA ARG A 8 -22.75 -0.82 9.83
C ARG A 8 -24.17 -0.45 10.27
N GLU A 9 -24.47 0.85 10.44
CA GLU A 9 -25.84 1.29 10.81
C GLU A 9 -26.85 1.00 9.68
N LEU A 10 -26.45 1.18 8.41
CA LEU A 10 -27.27 0.78 7.26
C LEU A 10 -27.57 -0.72 7.27
N ALA A 11 -26.56 -1.55 7.52
CA ALA A 11 -26.75 -3.00 7.61
C ALA A 11 -27.73 -3.40 8.72
N GLU A 12 -27.69 -2.71 9.85
CA GLU A 12 -28.64 -2.95 10.94
C GLU A 12 -30.06 -2.49 10.61
N ALA A 13 -30.19 -1.36 9.93
CA ALA A 13 -31.48 -0.87 9.44
C ALA A 13 -32.09 -1.85 8.41
N ILE A 14 -31.28 -2.42 7.52
CA ILE A 14 -31.70 -3.45 6.57
C ILE A 14 -32.20 -4.70 7.31
N ARG A 15 -31.44 -5.22 8.29
CA ARG A 15 -31.87 -6.37 9.10
C ARG A 15 -33.19 -6.09 9.85
N SER A 16 -33.30 -4.88 10.41
CA SER A 16 -34.52 -4.45 11.12
C SER A 16 -35.73 -4.31 10.18
N ALA A 17 -35.49 -4.05 8.90
CA ALA A 17 -36.54 -4.01 7.86
C ALA A 17 -36.88 -5.41 7.30
N GLY A 18 -36.23 -6.48 7.81
CA GLY A 18 -36.49 -7.86 7.42
C GLY A 18 -35.60 -8.37 6.28
N GLY A 19 -34.63 -7.57 5.80
CA GLY A 19 -33.63 -7.98 4.80
C GLY A 19 -32.50 -8.79 5.41
N HIS A 20 -31.89 -9.66 4.62
CA HIS A 20 -30.64 -10.35 4.94
C HIS A 20 -29.45 -9.51 4.45
N VAL A 21 -28.41 -9.40 5.26
CA VAL A 21 -27.14 -8.80 4.88
C VAL A 21 -26.10 -9.92 4.76
N GLU A 22 -25.73 -10.22 3.55
CA GLU A 22 -24.77 -11.27 3.22
C GLU A 22 -23.35 -10.86 3.62
N ARG A 23 -22.92 -9.65 3.22
CA ARG A 23 -21.57 -9.13 3.52
C ARG A 23 -21.51 -7.61 3.49
N LEU A 24 -20.46 -7.10 4.13
CA LEU A 24 -20.06 -5.70 4.07
C LEU A 24 -18.73 -5.60 3.34
N LEU A 25 -18.61 -4.72 2.36
CA LEU A 25 -17.34 -4.43 1.70
C LEU A 25 -16.76 -3.10 2.20
N LEU A 26 -15.45 -3.08 2.39
CA LEU A 26 -14.65 -1.86 2.62
C LEU A 26 -13.63 -1.75 1.49
N VAL A 27 -13.93 -0.94 0.48
CA VAL A 27 -13.10 -0.77 -0.71
C VAL A 27 -12.21 0.45 -0.55
N ARG A 28 -10.91 0.24 -0.49
CA ARG A 28 -9.92 1.33 -0.54
C ARG A 28 -9.75 1.75 -1.98
N LEU A 29 -9.96 3.03 -2.22
CA LEU A 29 -9.81 3.69 -3.52
C LEU A 29 -8.47 4.42 -3.59
N ASN A 30 -8.22 5.10 -4.71
CA ASN A 30 -6.97 5.83 -4.94
C ASN A 30 -6.61 6.75 -3.76
N PRO A 31 -5.43 6.60 -3.14
CA PRO A 31 -5.03 7.38 -1.98
C PRO A 31 -4.65 8.83 -2.30
N ALA A 32 -4.39 9.17 -3.57
CA ALA A 32 -3.96 10.49 -4.00
C ALA A 32 -5.12 11.52 -4.10
N VAL A 33 -6.39 11.09 -3.96
CA VAL A 33 -7.54 12.00 -3.98
C VAL A 33 -7.42 13.07 -2.89
N GLU A 34 -7.32 14.33 -3.25
CA GLU A 34 -7.13 15.45 -2.31
C GLU A 34 -8.33 15.70 -1.38
N HIS A 35 -9.53 15.51 -1.90
CA HIS A 35 -10.79 15.87 -1.23
C HIS A 35 -11.37 14.78 -0.32
N LYS A 36 -10.55 13.83 0.09
CA LYS A 36 -10.93 12.81 1.08
C LYS A 36 -10.90 13.37 2.50
N THR A 37 -11.81 12.93 3.35
CA THR A 37 -11.82 13.32 4.77
C THR A 37 -10.76 12.57 5.58
N ARG A 38 -10.46 11.32 5.20
CA ARG A 38 -9.44 10.41 5.77
C ARG A 38 -8.93 9.48 4.67
N GLY A 39 -8.63 8.21 4.96
CA GLY A 39 -8.34 7.22 3.92
C GLY A 39 -9.49 7.19 2.91
N ASN A 40 -9.17 7.20 1.60
CA ASN A 40 -10.19 7.19 0.56
C ASN A 40 -10.84 5.80 0.50
N ALA A 41 -12.03 5.65 1.05
CA ALA A 41 -12.73 4.38 1.13
C ALA A 41 -14.22 4.53 0.80
N ALA A 42 -14.75 3.55 0.11
CA ALA A 42 -16.17 3.37 -0.13
C ALA A 42 -16.65 2.04 0.47
N LEU A 43 -17.93 1.92 0.73
CA LEU A 43 -18.53 0.76 1.38
C LEU A 43 -19.66 0.22 0.51
N ALA A 44 -19.82 -1.11 0.46
CA ALA A 44 -21.00 -1.74 -0.08
C ALA A 44 -21.65 -2.66 0.96
N VAL A 45 -22.97 -2.79 0.87
CA VAL A 45 -23.79 -3.72 1.67
C VAL A 45 -24.50 -4.63 0.67
N HIS A 46 -24.17 -5.91 0.66
CA HIS A 46 -24.85 -6.90 -0.15
C HIS A 46 -26.06 -7.44 0.63
N THR A 47 -27.23 -7.30 0.04
CA THR A 47 -28.50 -7.63 0.70
C THR A 47 -29.54 -8.12 -0.31
N ASP A 48 -30.49 -8.89 0.16
CA ASP A 48 -31.68 -9.34 -0.58
C ASP A 48 -32.88 -8.37 -0.45
N LEU A 49 -32.66 -7.23 0.23
CA LEU A 49 -33.75 -6.24 0.42
C LEU A 49 -34.09 -5.58 -0.92
N ASP A 50 -35.35 -5.41 -1.19
CA ASP A 50 -35.85 -4.66 -2.35
C ASP A 50 -35.14 -3.32 -2.55
N ALA A 51 -34.83 -2.99 -3.82
CA ALA A 51 -34.00 -1.84 -4.17
C ALA A 51 -34.59 -0.49 -3.74
N ASP A 52 -35.93 -0.32 -3.83
CA ASP A 52 -36.59 0.92 -3.42
C ASP A 52 -36.50 1.08 -1.89
N ARG A 53 -36.67 -0.02 -1.16
CA ARG A 53 -36.54 -0.03 0.28
C ARG A 53 -35.10 0.22 0.71
N ALA A 54 -34.11 -0.42 0.05
CA ALA A 54 -32.69 -0.18 0.28
C ALA A 54 -32.32 1.29 0.03
N LEU A 55 -32.84 1.89 -1.05
CA LEU A 55 -32.62 3.29 -1.38
C LEU A 55 -33.19 4.24 -0.31
N SER A 56 -34.36 3.91 0.28
CA SER A 56 -34.93 4.68 1.38
C SER A 56 -34.05 4.66 2.62
N LEU A 57 -33.54 3.46 3.02
CA LEU A 57 -32.64 3.32 4.17
C LEU A 57 -31.29 3.97 3.93
N ALA A 58 -30.76 3.89 2.70
CA ALA A 58 -29.55 4.60 2.31
C ALA A 58 -29.71 6.13 2.43
N ARG A 59 -30.88 6.67 2.07
CA ARG A 59 -31.19 8.11 2.22
C ARG A 59 -31.15 8.54 3.68
N GLU A 60 -31.79 7.78 4.57
CA GLU A 60 -31.78 8.04 6.02
C GLU A 60 -30.35 7.95 6.59
N THR A 61 -29.56 6.98 6.12
CA THR A 61 -28.16 6.84 6.52
C THR A 61 -27.30 8.01 6.07
N LEU A 62 -27.52 8.55 4.85
CA LEU A 62 -26.79 9.74 4.37
C LEU A 62 -27.07 10.99 5.21
N ASP A 63 -28.23 11.09 5.82
CA ASP A 63 -28.59 12.22 6.69
C ASP A 63 -27.79 12.22 8.02
N LEU A 64 -27.15 11.10 8.38
CA LEU A 64 -26.19 11.04 9.49
C LEU A 64 -24.85 11.74 9.17
N ALA A 65 -24.58 12.08 7.92
CA ALA A 65 -23.33 12.70 7.52
C ALA A 65 -23.26 14.17 7.95
N ARG A 66 -22.06 14.58 8.41
CA ARG A 66 -21.78 15.98 8.76
C ARG A 66 -21.48 16.79 7.50
N THR A 67 -22.51 17.26 6.84
CA THR A 67 -22.43 18.04 5.59
C THR A 67 -22.06 19.52 5.80
N ASP A 68 -21.91 19.95 7.05
CA ASP A 68 -21.32 21.23 7.45
C ASP A 68 -19.81 21.31 7.12
N ASP A 69 -19.11 20.17 7.02
CA ASP A 69 -17.74 20.12 6.51
C ASP A 69 -17.77 20.06 4.97
N PRO A 70 -17.18 21.06 4.25
CA PRO A 70 -17.17 21.11 2.78
C PRO A 70 -16.46 19.92 2.12
N LYS A 71 -15.65 19.17 2.86
CA LYS A 71 -15.04 17.91 2.39
C LYS A 71 -15.98 16.72 2.45
N THR A 72 -17.09 16.81 3.19
CA THR A 72 -18.07 15.74 3.38
C THR A 72 -19.16 15.84 2.31
N ASN A 73 -19.04 15.02 1.28
CA ASN A 73 -19.96 14.98 0.14
C ASN A 73 -20.42 13.53 -0.10
N PRO A 74 -21.28 12.96 0.78
CA PRO A 74 -21.65 11.57 0.70
C PRO A 74 -22.57 11.30 -0.51
N GLY A 75 -22.51 10.06 -1.00
CA GLY A 75 -23.36 9.52 -2.03
C GLY A 75 -23.64 8.06 -1.78
N ALA A 76 -24.72 7.56 -2.38
CA ALA A 76 -25.04 6.14 -2.43
C ALA A 76 -25.48 5.76 -3.85
N VAL A 77 -25.22 4.52 -4.22
CA VAL A 77 -25.70 3.87 -5.44
C VAL A 77 -26.34 2.56 -5.03
N VAL A 78 -27.51 2.27 -5.54
CA VAL A 78 -28.22 1.01 -5.34
C VAL A 78 -28.37 0.33 -6.70
N ALA A 79 -27.81 -0.87 -6.81
CA ALA A 79 -27.90 -1.75 -7.97
C ALA A 79 -28.89 -2.88 -7.65
N ASP A 80 -29.88 -3.07 -8.52
CA ASP A 80 -30.85 -4.16 -8.41
C ASP A 80 -30.37 -5.35 -9.26
N CYS A 81 -29.23 -5.93 -8.87
CA CYS A 81 -28.65 -7.10 -9.50
C CYS A 81 -27.77 -7.86 -8.50
N GLY A 82 -27.41 -9.09 -8.83
CA GLY A 82 -26.43 -9.86 -8.05
C GLY A 82 -25.07 -9.16 -8.02
N PRO A 83 -24.29 -9.28 -6.92
CA PRO A 83 -22.99 -8.62 -6.82
C PRO A 83 -21.96 -9.00 -7.88
N GLY A 84 -22.09 -10.21 -8.46
CA GLY A 84 -21.29 -10.69 -9.58
C GLY A 84 -21.86 -10.37 -10.97
N ASP A 85 -23.08 -9.84 -11.04
CA ASP A 85 -23.82 -9.61 -12.29
C ASP A 85 -23.83 -8.12 -12.71
N VAL A 86 -23.00 -7.29 -12.08
CA VAL A 86 -22.87 -5.88 -12.48
C VAL A 86 -22.25 -5.78 -13.88
N PRO A 87 -22.61 -4.76 -14.69
CA PRO A 87 -22.00 -4.55 -16.01
C PRO A 87 -20.47 -4.46 -15.96
N ASP A 88 -19.79 -5.00 -16.96
CA ASP A 88 -18.31 -4.99 -17.07
C ASP A 88 -17.73 -3.58 -16.99
N GLU A 89 -18.42 -2.58 -17.53
CA GLU A 89 -18.01 -1.18 -17.46
C GLU A 89 -18.01 -0.64 -16.02
N VAL A 90 -18.92 -1.12 -15.16
CA VAL A 90 -18.94 -0.75 -13.73
C VAL A 90 -17.81 -1.46 -12.98
N ALA A 91 -17.55 -2.72 -13.29
CA ALA A 91 -16.40 -3.45 -12.75
C ALA A 91 -15.07 -2.79 -13.18
N GLY A 92 -14.94 -2.43 -14.45
CA GLY A 92 -13.79 -1.68 -14.98
C GLY A 92 -13.59 -0.33 -14.28
N PHE A 93 -14.67 0.44 -14.10
CA PHE A 93 -14.63 1.71 -13.37
C PHE A 93 -14.13 1.54 -11.93
N THR A 94 -14.45 0.42 -11.27
CA THR A 94 -13.93 0.13 -9.93
C THR A 94 -12.40 0.03 -9.91
N VAL A 95 -11.83 -0.73 -10.85
CA VAL A 95 -10.36 -0.85 -10.96
C VAL A 95 -9.74 0.51 -11.22
N ASP A 96 -10.34 1.31 -12.11
CA ASP A 96 -9.87 2.65 -12.41
C ASP A 96 -9.93 3.58 -11.18
N ALA A 97 -11.01 3.51 -10.39
CA ALA A 97 -11.16 4.31 -9.16
C ALA A 97 -10.20 3.91 -8.04
N ILE A 98 -9.70 2.67 -8.05
CA ILE A 98 -8.65 2.21 -7.15
C ILE A 98 -7.28 2.72 -7.60
N ARG A 99 -7.01 2.76 -8.91
CA ARG A 99 -5.69 3.04 -9.51
C ARG A 99 -5.47 4.49 -9.90
N SER A 100 -6.53 5.24 -10.17
CA SER A 100 -6.48 6.62 -10.64
C SER A 100 -7.60 7.48 -10.07
N ILE A 101 -7.51 8.80 -10.27
CA ILE A 101 -8.54 9.75 -9.82
C ILE A 101 -9.65 9.79 -10.87
N GLN A 102 -10.89 9.47 -10.45
CA GLN A 102 -12.06 9.48 -11.30
C GLN A 102 -12.91 10.73 -11.12
N ASP A 103 -13.54 11.17 -12.19
CA ASP A 103 -14.45 12.31 -12.15
C ASP A 103 -15.91 11.88 -11.85
N ARG A 104 -16.67 12.83 -11.28
CA ARG A 104 -18.07 12.62 -10.91
C ARG A 104 -18.98 12.42 -12.14
N THR A 105 -18.70 13.09 -13.25
CA THR A 105 -19.58 13.06 -14.43
C THR A 105 -19.58 11.66 -15.05
N THR A 106 -18.39 11.07 -15.19
CA THR A 106 -18.23 9.68 -15.65
C THR A 106 -18.96 8.71 -14.73
N ALA A 107 -18.76 8.82 -13.42
CA ALA A 107 -19.44 7.94 -12.45
C ALA A 107 -20.98 8.08 -12.51
N THR A 108 -21.49 9.32 -12.65
CA THR A 108 -22.92 9.58 -12.72
C THR A 108 -23.53 9.01 -14.00
N LEU A 109 -22.89 9.27 -15.15
CA LEU A 109 -23.35 8.77 -16.44
C LEU A 109 -23.36 7.23 -16.47
N LEU A 110 -22.32 6.59 -15.94
CA LEU A 110 -22.21 5.14 -15.90
C LEU A 110 -23.28 4.52 -15.01
N ALA A 111 -23.54 5.09 -13.82
CA ALA A 111 -24.62 4.63 -12.94
C ALA A 111 -26.00 4.77 -13.60
N ASP A 112 -26.27 5.90 -14.29
CA ASP A 112 -27.52 6.12 -15.01
C ASP A 112 -27.69 5.15 -16.20
N THR A 113 -26.59 4.88 -16.94
CA THR A 113 -26.59 3.93 -18.05
C THR A 113 -26.82 2.49 -17.59
N ALA A 114 -26.28 2.12 -16.42
CA ALA A 114 -26.51 0.82 -15.79
C ALA A 114 -27.89 0.69 -15.15
N GLY A 115 -28.70 1.76 -15.14
CA GLY A 115 -30.02 1.76 -14.52
C GLY A 115 -30.00 1.77 -12.99
N PHE A 116 -28.87 2.14 -12.36
CA PHE A 116 -28.74 2.15 -10.92
C PHE A 116 -29.33 3.41 -10.28
N ALA A 117 -30.07 3.23 -9.21
CA ALA A 117 -30.58 4.34 -8.43
C ALA A 117 -29.44 5.00 -7.62
N ARG A 118 -29.43 6.33 -7.54
CA ARG A 118 -28.38 7.06 -6.84
C ARG A 118 -28.88 8.19 -5.96
N LEU A 119 -28.16 8.46 -4.89
CA LEU A 119 -28.36 9.58 -3.98
C LEU A 119 -27.07 10.35 -3.85
N GLN A 120 -27.19 11.66 -3.68
CA GLN A 120 -26.01 12.51 -3.47
C GLN A 120 -26.33 13.68 -2.53
N ARG A 121 -25.31 14.15 -1.81
CA ARG A 121 -25.34 15.37 -1.00
C ARG A 121 -24.13 16.24 -1.36
N GLY A 122 -24.20 17.52 -1.06
CA GLY A 122 -23.14 18.47 -1.36
C GLY A 122 -22.83 18.51 -2.86
N ASN A 123 -21.55 18.39 -3.21
CA ASN A 123 -21.10 18.45 -4.61
C ASN A 123 -21.27 17.13 -5.40
N GLY A 124 -21.82 16.10 -4.78
CA GLY A 124 -22.10 14.80 -5.44
C GLY A 124 -20.91 13.87 -5.66
N ARG A 125 -19.70 14.18 -5.17
CA ARG A 125 -18.50 13.34 -5.37
C ARG A 125 -18.61 11.94 -4.77
N GLY A 126 -19.42 11.77 -3.72
CA GLY A 126 -19.61 10.47 -3.08
C GLY A 126 -20.13 9.37 -4.02
N VAL A 127 -20.76 9.76 -5.14
CA VAL A 127 -21.21 8.80 -6.17
C VAL A 127 -20.06 8.04 -6.81
N VAL A 128 -18.87 8.66 -6.95
CA VAL A 128 -17.66 7.99 -7.50
C VAL A 128 -17.31 6.76 -6.63
N GLY A 129 -17.17 6.97 -5.33
CA GLY A 129 -16.85 5.88 -4.41
C GLY A 129 -17.99 4.86 -4.28
N ALA A 130 -19.24 5.33 -4.25
CA ALA A 130 -20.39 4.45 -4.14
C ALA A 130 -20.51 3.51 -5.36
N LEU A 131 -20.34 4.03 -6.57
CA LEU A 131 -20.34 3.21 -7.79
C LEU A 131 -19.18 2.22 -7.82
N ALA A 132 -17.96 2.69 -7.46
CA ALA A 132 -16.80 1.81 -7.36
C ALA A 132 -16.99 0.68 -6.33
N ALA A 133 -17.70 0.93 -5.22
CA ALA A 133 -18.00 -0.10 -4.25
C ALA A 133 -19.03 -1.13 -4.76
N VAL A 134 -19.99 -0.71 -5.58
CA VAL A 134 -20.97 -1.60 -6.24
C VAL A 134 -20.25 -2.59 -7.17
N GLY A 135 -19.31 -2.13 -8.00
CA GLY A 135 -18.58 -3.00 -8.94
C GLY A 135 -17.48 -3.85 -8.31
N ALA A 136 -17.14 -3.63 -7.03
CA ALA A 136 -15.92 -4.18 -6.44
C ALA A 136 -15.91 -5.70 -6.36
N TRP A 137 -17.04 -6.34 -6.08
CA TRP A 137 -17.13 -7.79 -5.96
C TRP A 137 -16.92 -8.51 -7.31
N ALA A 138 -17.38 -7.94 -8.40
CA ALA A 138 -17.15 -8.46 -9.75
C ALA A 138 -15.75 -8.13 -10.29
N ALA A 139 -15.13 -7.07 -9.78
CA ALA A 139 -13.87 -6.55 -10.31
C ALA A 139 -12.61 -7.14 -9.65
N LEU A 140 -12.72 -7.70 -8.45
CA LEU A 140 -11.59 -8.08 -7.61
C LEU A 140 -11.69 -9.53 -7.16
N ASP A 141 -10.56 -10.26 -7.23
CA ASP A 141 -10.45 -11.67 -6.84
C ASP A 141 -9.70 -11.89 -5.53
N ASP A 142 -8.88 -10.92 -5.08
CA ASP A 142 -8.09 -11.00 -3.84
C ASP A 142 -8.70 -10.12 -2.75
N TRP A 143 -9.04 -10.75 -1.63
CA TRP A 143 -9.70 -10.12 -0.51
C TRP A 143 -9.03 -10.46 0.81
N THR A 144 -9.14 -9.54 1.76
CA THR A 144 -8.78 -9.70 3.16
C THR A 144 -9.97 -9.29 4.03
N TYR A 145 -9.77 -9.27 5.35
CA TYR A 145 -10.82 -8.90 6.29
C TYR A 145 -10.34 -7.80 7.24
N GLU A 146 -11.27 -6.93 7.63
CA GLU A 146 -11.07 -6.00 8.74
C GLU A 146 -12.25 -6.09 9.71
N HIS A 147 -12.00 -6.60 10.93
CA HIS A 147 -12.98 -6.59 12.01
C HIS A 147 -12.84 -5.30 12.77
N ILE A 148 -13.87 -4.46 12.76
CA ILE A 148 -13.88 -3.12 13.35
C ILE A 148 -14.80 -3.11 14.56
N THR A 149 -14.30 -2.64 15.70
CA THR A 149 -15.08 -2.35 16.91
C THR A 149 -15.29 -0.86 17.05
N TYR A 150 -16.43 -0.48 17.62
CA TYR A 150 -16.84 0.92 17.76
C TYR A 150 -17.12 1.24 19.22
N ARG A 151 -16.77 2.47 19.58
CA ARG A 151 -16.93 3.07 20.91
C ARG A 151 -18.38 3.48 21.19
N GLU A 152 -18.74 3.57 22.45
CA GLU A 152 -19.95 4.26 22.88
C GLU A 152 -19.90 5.74 22.43
N PRO A 153 -21.06 6.32 22.00
CA PRO A 153 -21.12 7.69 21.45
C PRO A 153 -20.58 8.78 22.39
N ASP A 154 -20.75 8.64 23.70
CA ASP A 154 -20.25 9.57 24.72
C ASP A 154 -18.72 9.56 24.87
N ARG A 155 -18.07 8.51 24.38
CA ARG A 155 -16.60 8.39 24.35
C ARG A 155 -15.96 8.89 23.06
N TRP A 156 -16.74 9.29 22.05
CA TRP A 156 -16.18 9.79 20.80
C TRP A 156 -15.43 11.11 21.04
N GLY A 157 -14.17 11.16 20.57
CA GLY A 157 -13.33 12.34 20.74
C GLY A 157 -12.45 12.34 21.99
N THR A 158 -12.69 11.42 22.94
CA THR A 158 -11.81 11.23 24.11
C THR A 158 -10.66 10.27 23.80
N ASP A 159 -9.67 10.18 24.68
CA ASP A 159 -8.61 9.17 24.60
C ASP A 159 -9.22 7.76 24.70
N ARG A 160 -8.58 6.79 24.04
CA ARG A 160 -9.01 5.40 24.06
C ARG A 160 -8.37 4.67 25.23
N ASP A 161 -9.18 3.90 25.92
CA ASP A 161 -8.73 2.98 26.96
C ASP A 161 -8.66 1.57 26.34
N VAL A 162 -7.46 1.18 25.89
CA VAL A 162 -7.17 -0.13 25.28
C VAL A 162 -5.86 -0.64 25.88
N ASP A 163 -5.89 -1.84 26.47
CA ASP A 163 -4.70 -2.44 27.05
C ASP A 163 -3.77 -2.95 25.93
N ALA A 164 -2.60 -2.33 25.85
CA ALA A 164 -1.59 -2.67 24.83
C ALA A 164 -0.98 -4.08 25.03
N GLU A 165 -1.00 -4.62 26.25
CA GLU A 165 -0.51 -5.98 26.52
C GLU A 165 -1.45 -7.02 25.93
N SER A 166 -2.76 -6.87 26.16
CA SER A 166 -3.78 -7.75 25.58
C SER A 166 -3.76 -7.70 24.05
N VAL A 167 -3.56 -6.51 23.45
CA VAL A 167 -3.40 -6.39 21.98
C VAL A 167 -2.22 -7.20 21.47
N ARG A 168 -1.06 -7.12 22.14
CA ARG A 168 0.14 -7.89 21.75
C ARG A 168 -0.08 -9.39 21.90
N ALA A 169 -0.63 -9.84 23.01
CA ALA A 169 -0.87 -11.26 23.28
C ALA A 169 -1.83 -11.86 22.24
N ALA A 170 -2.97 -11.19 21.99
CA ALA A 170 -3.94 -11.64 21.01
C ALA A 170 -3.37 -11.66 19.57
N ALA A 171 -2.61 -10.63 19.18
CA ALA A 171 -1.98 -10.57 17.89
C ALA A 171 -0.91 -11.66 17.68
N ASP A 172 -0.18 -12.04 18.73
CA ASP A 172 0.83 -13.09 18.68
C ASP A 172 0.22 -14.47 18.53
N GLU A 173 -0.88 -14.74 19.20
CA GLU A 173 -1.60 -16.01 19.15
C GLU A 173 -2.14 -16.33 17.73
N HIS A 174 -2.59 -15.30 17.01
CA HIS A 174 -3.23 -15.47 15.70
C HIS A 174 -2.33 -15.09 14.50
N TYR A 175 -1.06 -14.78 14.74
CA TYR A 175 -0.11 -14.53 13.65
C TYR A 175 0.28 -15.86 12.96
N PRO A 176 0.36 -15.94 11.61
CA PRO A 176 0.29 -14.87 10.60
C PRO A 176 -1.11 -14.61 10.02
N ALA A 177 -2.15 -15.32 10.42
CA ALA A 177 -3.51 -15.14 9.91
C ALA A 177 -4.04 -13.71 10.16
N VAL A 178 -3.64 -13.11 11.28
CA VAL A 178 -3.87 -11.70 11.62
C VAL A 178 -2.56 -10.95 11.55
N TRP A 179 -2.53 -9.84 10.84
CA TRP A 179 -1.34 -9.03 10.56
C TRP A 179 -1.60 -7.53 10.74
N ASP A 180 -0.53 -6.73 10.84
CA ASP A 180 -0.56 -5.28 11.04
C ASP A 180 -1.38 -4.81 12.27
N THR A 181 -1.62 -5.68 13.25
CA THR A 181 -2.27 -5.34 14.52
C THR A 181 -1.30 -4.64 15.47
N VAL A 182 -0.05 -5.08 15.47
CA VAL A 182 1.05 -4.56 16.29
C VAL A 182 2.28 -4.35 15.42
N ASP A 183 3.00 -3.26 15.60
CA ASP A 183 4.39 -3.15 15.17
C ASP A 183 5.27 -3.86 16.21
N ARG A 184 5.65 -5.11 15.89
CA ARG A 184 6.36 -6.00 16.83
C ARG A 184 7.72 -5.47 17.28
N ALA A 185 8.39 -4.64 16.45
CA ALA A 185 9.68 -4.07 16.84
C ALA A 185 9.58 -2.97 17.91
N SER A 186 8.47 -2.25 17.93
CA SER A 186 8.21 -1.19 18.93
C SER A 186 7.18 -1.60 19.97
N GLY A 187 6.46 -2.71 19.79
CA GLY A 187 5.31 -3.11 20.60
C GLY A 187 4.10 -2.20 20.48
N TYR A 188 4.08 -1.30 19.46
CA TYR A 188 3.02 -0.31 19.29
C TYR A 188 1.74 -0.95 18.71
N PRO A 189 0.55 -0.76 19.34
CA PRO A 189 -0.72 -1.27 18.83
C PRO A 189 -1.20 -0.43 17.63
N VAL A 190 -0.93 -0.92 16.42
CA VAL A 190 -1.25 -0.23 15.16
C VAL A 190 -2.76 -0.23 14.89
N CYS A 191 -3.48 -1.25 15.36
CA CYS A 191 -4.91 -1.39 15.18
C CYS A 191 -5.74 -0.29 15.87
N VAL A 192 -5.16 0.44 16.84
CA VAL A 192 -5.83 1.50 17.60
C VAL A 192 -5.64 2.85 16.90
N PRO A 193 -6.70 3.52 16.39
CA PRO A 193 -6.57 4.80 15.71
C PRO A 193 -6.05 5.92 16.63
N ARG A 194 -5.16 6.77 16.12
CA ARG A 194 -4.64 7.95 16.85
C ARG A 194 -5.56 9.17 16.79
N THR A 195 -6.49 9.21 15.84
CA THR A 195 -7.36 10.37 15.62
C THR A 195 -8.74 10.14 16.24
N PRO A 196 -9.43 11.20 16.72
CA PRO A 196 -10.80 11.10 17.19
C PRO A 196 -11.72 10.49 16.12
N CYS A 197 -12.40 9.41 16.45
CA CYS A 197 -13.36 8.74 15.58
C CYS A 197 -14.18 7.71 16.37
N PRO A 198 -15.31 7.22 15.81
CA PRO A 198 -16.11 6.16 16.45
C PRO A 198 -15.39 4.82 16.61
N ILE A 199 -14.34 4.55 15.82
CA ILE A 199 -13.61 3.27 15.85
C ILE A 199 -12.80 3.18 17.14
N LEU A 200 -12.94 2.07 17.86
CA LEU A 200 -12.08 1.72 18.99
C LEU A 200 -10.76 1.11 18.48
N TYR A 201 -10.86 0.02 17.73
CA TYR A 201 -9.75 -0.59 16.99
C TYR A 201 -10.28 -1.35 15.75
N GLY A 202 -9.36 -1.64 14.81
CA GLY A 202 -9.64 -2.44 13.62
C GLY A 202 -8.56 -3.50 13.43
N VAL A 203 -8.96 -4.77 13.43
CA VAL A 203 -8.07 -5.94 13.30
C VAL A 203 -8.16 -6.47 11.88
N ARG A 204 -6.99 -6.67 11.24
CA ARG A 204 -6.88 -7.10 9.84
C ARG A 204 -6.23 -8.46 9.72
N GLY A 205 -6.69 -9.24 8.74
CA GLY A 205 -6.16 -10.57 8.50
C GLY A 205 -6.72 -11.22 7.25
N ASP A 206 -6.28 -12.44 7.02
CA ASP A 206 -6.74 -13.30 5.91
C ASP A 206 -7.89 -14.22 6.36
N ASP A 207 -8.20 -14.25 7.65
CA ASP A 207 -9.25 -15.08 8.25
C ASP A 207 -10.19 -14.20 9.11
N PRO A 208 -11.48 -14.09 8.78
CA PRO A 208 -12.44 -13.27 9.51
C PRO A 208 -12.66 -13.75 10.96
N ASP A 209 -12.62 -15.06 11.21
CA ASP A 209 -12.82 -15.64 12.54
C ASP A 209 -11.61 -15.35 13.43
N ALA A 210 -10.40 -15.44 12.90
CA ALA A 210 -9.18 -15.02 13.59
C ALA A 210 -9.18 -13.51 13.90
N CYS A 211 -9.62 -12.67 12.96
CA CYS A 211 -9.77 -11.23 13.20
C CYS A 211 -10.76 -10.93 14.33
N GLN A 212 -11.87 -11.65 14.37
CA GLN A 212 -12.85 -11.52 15.44
C GLN A 212 -12.29 -12.02 16.78
N ALA A 213 -11.63 -13.18 16.79
CA ALA A 213 -11.03 -13.75 18.02
C ALA A 213 -10.02 -12.80 18.65
N VAL A 214 -9.12 -12.19 17.82
CA VAL A 214 -8.20 -11.15 18.30
C VAL A 214 -8.97 -9.95 18.87
N ALA A 215 -10.01 -9.48 18.19
CA ALA A 215 -10.79 -8.34 18.65
C ALA A 215 -11.54 -8.63 19.96
N ASP A 216 -12.00 -9.87 20.17
CA ASP A 216 -12.69 -10.28 21.41
C ASP A 216 -11.72 -10.49 22.59
N ALA A 217 -10.43 -10.75 22.32
CA ALA A 217 -9.39 -10.91 23.34
C ALA A 217 -8.74 -9.58 23.78
N ILE A 218 -8.97 -8.49 23.07
CA ILE A 218 -8.45 -7.16 23.44
C ILE A 218 -9.24 -6.58 24.61
N GLU A 219 -8.54 -6.26 25.69
CA GLU A 219 -9.10 -5.65 26.88
C GLU A 219 -9.10 -4.11 26.77
N GLY A 220 -10.10 -3.45 27.42
CA GLY A 220 -10.21 -1.99 27.43
C GLY A 220 -11.63 -1.50 27.69
N GLU A 221 -11.95 -0.33 27.13
CA GLU A 221 -13.30 0.23 27.26
C GLU A 221 -14.36 -0.64 26.55
N PRO A 222 -15.64 -0.55 26.99
CA PRO A 222 -16.72 -1.34 26.40
C PRO A 222 -16.87 -1.13 24.90
N VAL A 223 -17.05 -2.23 24.16
CA VAL A 223 -17.37 -2.22 22.72
C VAL A 223 -18.87 -2.05 22.55
N ALA A 224 -19.27 -0.91 21.99
CA ALA A 224 -20.67 -0.62 21.72
C ALA A 224 -21.22 -1.40 20.51
N ARG A 225 -20.38 -1.53 19.48
CA ARG A 225 -20.77 -2.14 18.19
C ARG A 225 -19.56 -2.79 17.54
N ARG A 226 -19.84 -3.72 16.60
CA ARG A 226 -18.79 -4.39 15.79
C ARG A 226 -19.32 -4.69 14.39
N ALA A 227 -18.41 -4.82 13.44
CA ALA A 227 -18.69 -5.30 12.09
C ALA A 227 -17.41 -5.87 11.46
N THR A 228 -17.57 -6.96 10.69
CA THR A 228 -16.51 -7.50 9.83
C THR A 228 -16.75 -7.06 8.40
N PHE A 229 -15.71 -6.53 7.77
CA PHE A 229 -15.70 -6.10 6.38
C PHE A 229 -14.77 -6.99 5.57
N VAL A 230 -15.23 -7.40 4.39
CA VAL A 230 -14.35 -7.90 3.33
C VAL A 230 -13.70 -6.68 2.67
N THR A 231 -12.40 -6.69 2.44
CA THR A 231 -11.67 -5.50 1.99
C THR A 231 -10.54 -5.84 1.04
N ASN A 232 -10.21 -4.90 0.15
CA ASN A 232 -9.03 -4.96 -0.71
C ASN A 232 -7.76 -4.37 -0.03
N GLN A 233 -7.80 -4.09 1.25
CA GLN A 233 -6.60 -3.67 1.99
C GLN A 233 -5.58 -4.81 2.05
N GLY A 234 -4.30 -4.50 1.90
CA GLY A 234 -3.27 -5.52 1.91
C GLY A 234 -3.27 -6.44 0.69
N THR A 235 -3.85 -5.97 -0.41
CA THR A 235 -3.71 -6.58 -1.74
C THR A 235 -2.89 -5.68 -2.66
N ASP A 236 -2.39 -6.21 -3.78
CA ASP A 236 -1.63 -5.44 -4.77
C ASP A 236 -2.52 -4.76 -5.82
N VAL A 237 -3.85 -4.69 -5.63
CA VAL A 237 -4.80 -4.17 -6.63
C VAL A 237 -4.53 -2.72 -7.04
N HIS A 238 -3.94 -1.91 -6.17
CA HIS A 238 -3.52 -0.54 -6.47
C HIS A 238 -2.28 -0.48 -7.37
N LEU A 239 -1.41 -1.51 -7.32
CA LEU A 239 -0.15 -1.52 -8.06
C LEU A 239 -0.38 -1.88 -9.52
N GLN A 240 0.19 -1.06 -10.40
CA GLN A 240 0.25 -1.31 -11.83
C GLN A 240 1.71 -1.65 -12.19
N ASP A 241 1.91 -2.57 -13.11
CA ASP A 241 3.25 -2.78 -13.66
C ASP A 241 3.62 -1.60 -14.56
N GLY A 242 4.81 -1.04 -14.34
CA GLY A 242 5.29 0.13 -15.06
C GLY A 242 6.79 0.09 -15.31
N SER A 243 7.24 0.98 -16.17
CA SER A 243 8.66 1.27 -16.43
C SER A 243 9.02 2.64 -15.85
N VAL A 244 10.31 2.92 -15.71
CA VAL A 244 10.81 4.19 -15.14
C VAL A 244 10.27 5.41 -15.86
N ASP A 245 10.01 5.32 -17.15
CA ASP A 245 9.54 6.38 -18.07
C ASP A 245 8.02 6.42 -18.24
N SER A 246 7.29 5.39 -17.79
CA SER A 246 5.84 5.31 -17.99
C SER A 246 5.02 5.68 -16.75
N VAL A 247 5.65 5.84 -15.58
CA VAL A 247 4.95 6.16 -14.34
C VAL A 247 4.43 7.59 -14.33
N THR A 248 3.26 7.78 -13.76
CA THR A 248 2.59 9.08 -13.64
C THR A 248 2.16 9.35 -12.21
N ASP A 249 2.00 10.62 -11.88
CA ASP A 249 1.53 11.05 -10.56
C ASP A 249 0.12 10.52 -10.24
N ALA A 250 -0.17 10.43 -8.96
CA ALA A 250 -1.44 9.99 -8.41
C ALA A 250 -1.80 8.52 -8.73
N SER A 251 -0.82 7.68 -9.06
CA SER A 251 -0.99 6.24 -9.29
C SER A 251 0.10 5.44 -8.57
N ALA A 252 -0.16 4.17 -8.32
CA ALA A 252 0.79 3.29 -7.65
C ALA A 252 1.36 2.25 -8.63
N TYR A 253 2.65 2.01 -8.54
CA TYR A 253 3.37 1.18 -9.49
C TYR A 253 4.29 0.16 -8.83
N ARG A 254 4.53 -0.91 -9.59
CA ARG A 254 5.66 -1.84 -9.44
C ARG A 254 6.62 -1.59 -10.59
N VAL A 255 7.85 -1.14 -10.30
CA VAL A 255 8.85 -0.78 -11.29
C VAL A 255 10.15 -1.51 -11.00
N THR A 256 10.78 -2.09 -12.02
CA THR A 256 12.11 -2.68 -11.92
C THR A 256 13.14 -1.77 -12.57
N GLY A 257 14.28 -1.60 -11.91
CA GLY A 257 15.35 -0.76 -12.41
C GLY A 257 16.67 -1.01 -11.67
N ARG A 258 17.69 -0.27 -12.08
CA ARG A 258 19.03 -0.29 -11.48
C ARG A 258 19.27 0.99 -10.69
N VAL A 259 19.78 0.87 -9.48
CA VAL A 259 20.23 2.01 -8.67
C VAL A 259 21.38 2.71 -9.39
N VAL A 260 21.22 4.01 -9.62
CA VAL A 260 22.24 4.81 -10.36
C VAL A 260 23.08 5.69 -9.44
N ASP A 261 22.50 6.19 -8.35
CA ASP A 261 23.17 7.03 -7.38
C ASP A 261 23.16 6.40 -5.98
N ALA A 262 24.18 6.71 -5.17
CA ALA A 262 24.17 6.29 -3.77
C ALA A 262 22.96 6.91 -3.02
N PRO A 263 22.25 6.14 -2.17
CA PRO A 263 21.15 6.69 -1.40
C PRO A 263 21.56 7.90 -0.56
N GLU A 264 20.74 8.94 -0.59
CA GLU A 264 20.97 10.20 0.11
C GLU A 264 19.95 10.37 1.25
N THR A 265 20.45 10.67 2.46
CA THR A 265 19.57 11.10 3.56
C THR A 265 19.48 12.62 3.56
N ARG A 266 18.29 13.16 3.32
CA ARG A 266 18.01 14.62 3.30
C ARG A 266 17.50 15.10 4.65
N GLU A 267 17.39 16.43 4.77
CA GLU A 267 16.78 17.10 5.92
C GLU A 267 15.41 16.46 6.26
N GLY A 268 15.12 16.31 7.55
CA GLY A 268 13.94 15.55 8.02
C GLY A 268 14.12 14.03 8.05
N GLY A 269 15.32 13.51 7.64
CA GLY A 269 15.67 12.09 7.77
C GLY A 269 15.06 11.18 6.69
N HIS A 270 14.50 11.73 5.63
CA HIS A 270 14.02 10.97 4.47
C HIS A 270 15.19 10.43 3.65
N VAL A 271 15.08 9.21 3.15
CA VAL A 271 16.11 8.57 2.33
C VAL A 271 15.63 8.51 0.89
N PHE A 272 16.40 9.13 0.00
CA PHE A 272 16.15 9.13 -1.43
C PHE A 272 17.10 8.17 -2.14
N VAL A 273 16.61 7.49 -3.14
CA VAL A 273 17.39 6.65 -4.06
C VAL A 273 16.86 6.83 -5.47
N THR A 274 17.75 6.89 -6.46
CA THR A 274 17.37 7.05 -7.86
C THR A 274 17.59 5.71 -8.59
N ILE A 275 16.61 5.29 -9.36
CA ILE A 275 16.71 4.13 -10.26
C ILE A 275 16.61 4.58 -11.71
N ALA A 276 17.31 3.89 -12.62
CA ALA A 276 17.13 3.99 -14.06
C ALA A 276 16.48 2.72 -14.61
N GLY A 277 15.84 2.84 -15.77
CA GLY A 277 15.31 1.71 -16.51
C GLY A 277 16.41 0.69 -16.85
N GLU A 278 16.04 -0.56 -17.07
CA GLU A 278 16.97 -1.54 -17.64
C GLU A 278 17.03 -1.31 -19.15
N GLU A 279 18.23 -1.16 -19.70
CA GLU A 279 18.40 -1.25 -21.15
C GLU A 279 17.83 -2.59 -21.63
N ALA A 280 17.02 -2.57 -22.65
CA ALA A 280 16.58 -3.81 -23.31
C ALA A 280 17.84 -4.62 -23.65
N SER A 281 17.94 -5.84 -23.10
CA SER A 281 19.11 -6.68 -23.30
C SER A 281 19.41 -6.75 -24.80
N ALA A 282 20.65 -6.43 -25.17
CA ALA A 282 21.15 -6.39 -26.53
C ALA A 282 20.93 -7.75 -27.26
N GLY A 283 19.76 -7.89 -27.86
CA GLY A 283 19.33 -9.04 -28.67
C GLY A 283 18.76 -8.67 -30.01
N ASP A 284 18.56 -7.37 -30.28
CA ASP A 284 18.11 -6.88 -31.57
C ASP A 284 19.20 -6.03 -32.26
N PRO A 285 19.91 -6.55 -33.29
CA PRO A 285 20.99 -5.82 -33.97
C PRO A 285 20.51 -4.61 -34.80
N ALA A 286 19.22 -4.25 -34.73
CA ALA A 286 18.64 -3.11 -35.46
C ALA A 286 18.34 -1.88 -34.57
N ALA A 287 18.53 -1.96 -33.27
CA ALA A 287 18.39 -0.79 -32.38
C ALA A 287 19.66 0.04 -32.45
N SER A 288 19.59 1.24 -33.01
CA SER A 288 20.66 2.25 -32.92
C SER A 288 20.97 2.50 -31.45
N ALA A 289 22.26 2.46 -31.09
CA ALA A 289 22.74 2.67 -29.73
C ALA A 289 22.14 3.97 -29.13
N PRO A 290 21.46 3.90 -27.96
CA PRO A 290 20.98 5.11 -27.30
C PRO A 290 22.16 5.97 -26.86
N GLN A 291 22.02 7.28 -26.98
CA GLN A 291 23.04 8.21 -26.49
C GLN A 291 23.03 8.20 -24.96
N PRO A 292 24.19 8.25 -24.27
CA PRO A 292 24.33 8.07 -22.81
C PRO A 292 23.66 9.15 -21.95
N ASP A 293 23.03 10.17 -22.53
CA ASP A 293 22.45 11.33 -21.82
C ASP A 293 20.91 11.27 -21.68
N SER A 294 20.24 10.18 -22.03
CA SER A 294 18.76 10.08 -22.03
C SER A 294 18.20 8.90 -21.21
N GLU A 295 18.93 8.31 -20.27
CA GLU A 295 18.35 7.31 -19.39
C GLU A 295 17.27 7.95 -18.51
N SER A 296 16.02 7.53 -18.69
CA SER A 296 14.92 7.94 -17.80
C SER A 296 15.22 7.53 -16.37
N ARG A 297 15.04 8.45 -15.43
CA ARG A 297 15.35 8.27 -14.01
C ARG A 297 14.08 8.44 -13.16
N LEU A 298 13.90 7.56 -12.19
CA LEU A 298 12.83 7.65 -11.20
C LEU A 298 13.42 7.84 -9.81
N GLN A 299 13.09 8.95 -9.18
CA GLN A 299 13.43 9.16 -7.77
C GLN A 299 12.45 8.38 -6.90
N CYS A 300 12.99 7.63 -5.93
CA CYS A 300 12.23 6.91 -4.91
C CYS A 300 12.57 7.46 -3.53
N VAL A 301 11.59 7.45 -2.61
CA VAL A 301 11.78 7.94 -1.25
C VAL A 301 11.24 6.98 -0.19
N ALA A 302 12.05 6.69 0.83
CA ALA A 302 11.62 6.10 2.09
C ALA A 302 11.51 7.20 3.14
N PHE A 303 10.28 7.49 3.58
CA PHE A 303 10.01 8.58 4.54
C PHE A 303 10.52 8.26 5.95
N GLU A 304 10.72 9.31 6.76
CA GLU A 304 11.21 9.19 8.14
C GLU A 304 10.39 8.21 9.00
N PRO A 305 9.06 8.20 8.96
CA PRO A 305 8.26 7.28 9.78
C PRO A 305 8.47 5.79 9.48
N THR A 306 9.11 5.44 8.35
CA THR A 306 9.40 4.04 7.99
C THR A 306 10.60 3.45 8.74
N LYS A 307 11.29 4.26 9.58
CA LYS A 307 12.36 3.87 10.54
C LYS A 307 13.34 2.85 9.94
N ARG A 308 13.31 1.59 10.40
CA ARG A 308 14.21 0.50 10.00
C ARG A 308 14.17 0.15 8.50
N PHE A 309 13.07 0.41 7.81
CA PHE A 309 12.99 0.24 6.36
C PHE A 309 13.93 1.20 5.62
N ARG A 310 14.07 2.46 6.09
CA ARG A 310 15.04 3.41 5.54
C ARG A 310 16.47 2.88 5.62
N ASP A 311 16.82 2.11 6.67
CA ASP A 311 18.17 1.57 6.82
C ASP A 311 18.46 0.53 5.73
N ARG A 312 17.45 -0.24 5.33
CA ARG A 312 17.55 -1.16 4.18
C ARG A 312 17.69 -0.41 2.85
N VAL A 313 16.98 0.71 2.68
CA VAL A 313 17.13 1.57 1.49
C VAL A 313 18.52 2.23 1.46
N ARG A 314 19.06 2.68 2.62
CA ARG A 314 20.44 3.23 2.72
C ARG A 314 21.51 2.20 2.36
N ALA A 315 21.25 0.93 2.58
CA ALA A 315 22.19 -0.15 2.27
C ALA A 315 22.27 -0.47 0.76
N LEU A 316 21.40 0.08 -0.07
CA LEU A 316 21.48 -0.02 -1.52
C LEU A 316 22.73 0.71 -2.05
N ARG A 317 23.24 0.27 -3.20
CA ARG A 317 24.42 0.85 -3.87
C ARG A 317 24.17 1.00 -5.36
N PRO A 318 24.84 1.95 -6.03
CA PRO A 318 24.84 2.02 -7.49
C PRO A 318 25.18 0.67 -8.11
N GLY A 319 24.41 0.28 -9.11
CA GLY A 319 24.53 -1.02 -9.77
C GLY A 319 23.64 -2.13 -9.19
N ASP A 320 23.07 -1.97 -7.98
CA ASP A 320 22.09 -2.91 -7.47
C ASP A 320 20.83 -2.90 -8.34
N ARG A 321 20.27 -4.09 -8.63
CA ARG A 321 19.00 -4.23 -9.35
C ARG A 321 17.89 -4.39 -8.34
N VAL A 322 16.84 -3.58 -8.47
CA VAL A 322 15.71 -3.56 -7.53
C VAL A 322 14.37 -3.55 -8.27
N THR A 323 13.34 -4.12 -7.63
CA THR A 323 11.94 -3.86 -7.96
C THR A 323 11.37 -3.03 -6.83
N VAL A 324 10.82 -1.85 -7.13
CA VAL A 324 10.24 -0.92 -6.17
C VAL A 324 8.72 -0.89 -6.32
N CYS A 325 7.99 -0.77 -5.21
CA CYS A 325 6.53 -0.62 -5.21
C CYS A 325 6.14 0.59 -4.37
N GLY A 326 5.24 1.42 -4.90
CA GLY A 326 4.77 2.61 -4.19
C GLY A 326 3.93 3.54 -5.07
N GLU A 327 3.36 4.56 -4.44
CA GLU A 327 2.62 5.64 -5.10
C GLU A 327 3.57 6.71 -5.62
N VAL A 328 3.33 7.20 -6.83
CA VAL A 328 4.05 8.34 -7.41
C VAL A 328 3.31 9.65 -7.10
N SER A 329 4.05 10.63 -6.64
CA SER A 329 3.55 11.99 -6.41
C SER A 329 4.70 12.99 -6.58
N ASP A 330 4.46 14.06 -7.31
CA ASP A 330 5.48 15.06 -7.67
C ASP A 330 6.72 14.41 -8.32
N GLY A 331 6.49 13.44 -9.21
CA GLY A 331 7.55 12.70 -9.91
C GLY A 331 8.39 11.78 -9.03
N THR A 332 7.99 11.55 -7.77
CA THR A 332 8.73 10.72 -6.81
C THR A 332 7.91 9.53 -6.35
N LEU A 333 8.46 8.32 -6.45
CA LEU A 333 7.84 7.09 -5.95
C LEU A 333 8.07 6.96 -4.44
N LYS A 334 6.97 6.97 -3.69
CA LYS A 334 6.95 6.81 -2.22
C LYS A 334 6.94 5.33 -1.89
N LEU A 335 8.09 4.81 -1.46
CA LEU A 335 8.29 3.37 -1.23
C LEU A 335 7.36 2.80 -0.15
N GLU A 336 6.67 1.71 -0.51
CA GLU A 336 5.94 0.82 0.40
C GLU A 336 6.71 -0.50 0.60
N LYS A 337 7.31 -1.02 -0.47
CA LYS A 337 8.17 -2.20 -0.43
C LYS A 337 9.17 -2.15 -1.59
N PHE A 338 10.27 -2.89 -1.47
CA PHE A 338 11.17 -3.16 -2.58
C PHE A 338 11.75 -4.56 -2.48
N ALA A 339 12.15 -5.11 -3.65
CA ALA A 339 12.96 -6.32 -3.71
C ALA A 339 14.38 -5.99 -4.19
N ALA A 340 15.37 -6.45 -3.46
CA ALA A 340 16.74 -6.52 -3.93
C ALA A 340 16.89 -7.75 -4.85
N ARG A 341 16.97 -7.55 -6.17
CA ARG A 341 17.03 -8.61 -7.19
C ARG A 341 18.45 -9.12 -7.40
N SER A 342 19.39 -8.19 -7.51
CA SER A 342 20.83 -8.48 -7.50
C SER A 342 21.57 -7.37 -6.77
N LEU A 343 22.67 -7.75 -6.12
CA LEU A 343 23.48 -6.85 -5.30
C LEU A 343 24.90 -6.82 -5.85
N VAL A 344 25.48 -5.64 -5.94
CA VAL A 344 26.91 -5.45 -6.21
C VAL A 344 27.67 -5.95 -4.99
N ARG A 345 28.51 -6.98 -5.18
CA ARG A 345 29.27 -7.65 -4.12
C ARG A 345 30.77 -7.48 -4.23
N THR A 346 31.23 -6.75 -5.25
CA THR A 346 32.65 -6.45 -5.45
C THR A 346 32.81 -4.97 -5.80
N GLU A 347 33.97 -4.43 -5.51
CA GLU A 347 34.37 -3.09 -5.94
C GLU A 347 35.79 -3.10 -6.56
N PRO A 348 36.05 -2.26 -7.58
CA PRO A 348 37.37 -2.13 -8.15
C PRO A 348 38.34 -1.54 -7.13
N ALA A 349 39.29 -2.32 -6.64
CA ALA A 349 40.33 -1.93 -5.67
C ALA A 349 41.73 -1.96 -6.25
N THR A 350 42.65 -1.22 -5.64
CA THR A 350 44.08 -1.31 -5.95
C THR A 350 44.55 -2.74 -5.67
N PRO A 351 45.24 -3.39 -6.61
CA PRO A 351 45.72 -4.76 -6.45
C PRO A 351 46.65 -4.94 -5.23
N VAL A 352 46.57 -6.10 -4.61
CA VAL A 352 47.50 -6.56 -3.60
C VAL A 352 48.53 -7.48 -4.30
N CYS A 353 49.83 -7.28 -4.03
CA CYS A 353 50.85 -8.11 -4.61
C CYS A 353 50.74 -9.56 -4.11
N PRO A 354 50.66 -10.57 -5.01
CA PRO A 354 50.48 -11.96 -4.58
C PRO A 354 51.75 -12.53 -3.90
N THR A 355 52.91 -11.87 -4.07
CA THR A 355 54.20 -12.30 -3.49
C THR A 355 54.52 -11.61 -2.17
N CYS A 356 54.20 -10.31 -2.06
CA CYS A 356 54.56 -9.49 -0.89
C CYS A 356 53.37 -9.12 -0.01
N GLU A 357 52.17 -9.48 -0.44
CA GLU A 357 50.89 -9.17 0.24
C GLU A 357 50.68 -7.67 0.53
N ARG A 358 51.40 -6.81 -0.18
CA ARG A 358 51.31 -5.34 -0.06
C ARG A 358 50.47 -4.74 -1.15
N THR A 359 49.75 -3.68 -0.81
CA THR A 359 49.02 -2.87 -1.79
C THR A 359 50.02 -2.30 -2.81
N MET A 360 49.75 -2.54 -4.09
CA MET A 360 50.57 -2.05 -5.20
C MET A 360 50.41 -0.53 -5.37
N SER A 361 51.37 0.07 -6.07
CA SER A 361 51.29 1.49 -6.44
C SER A 361 51.02 1.65 -7.93
N SER A 362 50.31 2.73 -8.32
CA SER A 362 50.12 3.05 -9.73
C SER A 362 51.46 3.20 -10.43
N ALA A 363 51.61 2.54 -11.59
CA ALA A 363 52.83 2.63 -12.40
C ALA A 363 52.83 3.81 -13.39
N GLY A 364 51.71 4.58 -13.43
CA GLY A 364 51.51 5.70 -14.32
C GLY A 364 50.21 5.61 -15.11
N ARG A 365 49.89 6.66 -15.88
CA ARG A 365 48.66 6.69 -16.68
C ARG A 365 48.66 5.54 -17.70
N ASN A 366 47.67 4.66 -17.60
CA ASN A 366 47.47 3.46 -18.44
C ASN A 366 48.62 2.42 -18.33
N GLN A 367 49.44 2.42 -17.25
CA GLN A 367 50.51 1.46 -17.03
C GLN A 367 50.22 0.44 -15.91
N GLY A 368 48.99 0.42 -15.43
CA GLY A 368 48.57 -0.51 -14.38
C GLY A 368 49.18 -0.20 -13.02
N TYR A 369 49.53 -1.24 -12.28
CA TYR A 369 50.05 -1.19 -10.92
C TYR A 369 51.34 -2.00 -10.80
N ARG A 370 52.24 -1.59 -9.89
CA ARG A 370 53.53 -2.28 -9.60
C ARG A 370 53.78 -2.37 -8.10
N CYS A 371 54.26 -3.52 -7.68
CA CYS A 371 54.77 -3.70 -6.32
C CYS A 371 56.12 -2.99 -6.17
N ARG A 372 56.28 -2.20 -5.10
CA ARG A 372 57.52 -1.47 -4.82
C ARG A 372 58.66 -2.36 -4.34
N ASP A 373 58.34 -3.55 -3.78
CA ASP A 373 59.31 -4.44 -3.16
C ASP A 373 59.84 -5.49 -4.16
N CYS A 374 58.97 -6.10 -4.97
CA CYS A 374 59.36 -7.19 -5.87
C CYS A 374 59.11 -6.89 -7.35
N SER A 375 58.65 -5.69 -7.69
CA SER A 375 58.36 -5.23 -9.05
C SER A 375 57.29 -6.04 -9.81
N THR A 376 56.55 -6.94 -9.15
CA THR A 376 55.39 -7.63 -9.76
C THR A 376 54.41 -6.59 -10.27
N SER A 377 53.87 -6.79 -11.48
CA SER A 377 52.93 -5.88 -12.13
C SER A 377 51.51 -6.45 -12.16
N ALA A 378 50.53 -5.58 -12.21
CA ALA A 378 49.13 -5.89 -12.48
C ALA A 378 48.58 -4.87 -13.49
N ASP A 379 47.79 -5.32 -14.48
CA ASP A 379 47.34 -4.48 -15.60
C ASP A 379 46.24 -3.47 -15.20
N GLY A 380 45.50 -3.73 -14.11
CA GLY A 380 44.40 -2.89 -13.67
C GLY A 380 44.04 -3.09 -12.20
N LYS A 381 42.90 -2.51 -11.82
CA LYS A 381 42.26 -2.78 -10.52
C LYS A 381 41.77 -4.23 -10.47
N THR A 382 41.74 -4.78 -9.28
CA THR A 382 41.14 -6.10 -9.00
C THR A 382 39.85 -5.94 -8.26
N ASP A 383 38.91 -6.86 -8.49
CA ASP A 383 37.66 -6.89 -7.75
C ASP A 383 37.90 -7.32 -6.30
N ARG A 384 37.54 -6.46 -5.37
CA ARG A 384 37.58 -6.73 -3.93
C ARG A 384 36.18 -7.01 -3.45
N PRO A 385 35.95 -8.12 -2.72
CA PRO A 385 34.66 -8.36 -2.07
C PRO A 385 34.30 -7.22 -1.10
N ILE A 386 33.03 -6.85 -1.07
CA ILE A 386 32.46 -5.91 -0.11
C ILE A 386 31.39 -6.62 0.74
N GLU A 387 31.44 -6.36 2.03
CA GLU A 387 30.38 -6.79 2.93
C GLU A 387 29.12 -5.97 2.67
N ARG A 388 27.96 -6.63 2.72
CA ARG A 388 26.66 -6.01 2.50
C ARG A 388 25.76 -6.29 3.68
N ASP A 389 25.18 -5.24 4.25
CA ASP A 389 24.11 -5.34 5.26
C ASP A 389 22.72 -5.36 4.58
N LEU A 390 22.63 -6.05 3.46
CA LEU A 390 21.43 -6.24 2.70
C LEU A 390 21.48 -7.57 1.95
N ASP A 391 20.46 -8.39 2.11
CA ASP A 391 20.29 -9.63 1.39
C ASP A 391 19.36 -9.46 0.18
N ARG A 392 19.40 -10.45 -0.73
CA ARG A 392 18.43 -10.53 -1.82
C ARG A 392 17.05 -10.87 -1.25
N GLY A 393 16.02 -10.26 -1.81
CA GLY A 393 14.63 -10.51 -1.40
C GLY A 393 13.84 -9.24 -1.17
N TRP A 394 12.63 -9.42 -0.67
CA TRP A 394 11.65 -8.37 -0.46
C TRP A 394 11.75 -7.76 0.94
N TYR A 395 11.65 -6.43 0.98
CA TYR A 395 11.60 -5.59 2.18
C TYR A 395 10.38 -4.68 2.10
N GLU A 396 9.75 -4.40 3.25
CA GLU A 396 8.54 -3.57 3.32
C GLU A 396 8.64 -2.54 4.45
N VAL A 397 7.76 -1.53 4.40
CA VAL A 397 7.61 -0.58 5.51
C VAL A 397 7.01 -1.28 6.74
N PRO A 398 7.33 -0.81 7.97
CA PRO A 398 6.71 -1.37 9.16
C PRO A 398 5.20 -1.10 9.20
N PRO A 399 4.42 -1.93 9.91
CA PRO A 399 2.96 -1.81 10.00
C PRO A 399 2.46 -0.40 10.34
N VAL A 400 3.15 0.30 11.23
CA VAL A 400 2.80 1.68 11.65
C VAL A 400 2.89 2.73 10.54
N ALA A 401 3.66 2.45 9.46
CA ALA A 401 3.87 3.35 8.33
C ALA A 401 3.19 2.87 7.03
N ARG A 402 2.52 1.70 7.06
CA ARG A 402 1.88 1.11 5.89
C ARG A 402 0.65 1.91 5.43
N ARG A 403 0.55 2.14 4.11
CA ARG A 403 -0.57 2.87 3.50
C ARG A 403 -1.61 1.97 2.83
N HIS A 404 -1.46 0.66 2.92
CA HIS A 404 -2.40 -0.36 2.42
C HIS A 404 -2.59 -0.39 0.89
N ILE A 405 -1.60 0.01 0.13
CA ILE A 405 -1.60 -0.05 -1.34
C ILE A 405 -0.84 -1.25 -1.92
N ALA A 406 -0.27 -2.07 -1.04
CA ALA A 406 0.54 -3.22 -1.43
C ALA A 406 0.35 -4.37 -0.44
N THR A 407 0.40 -5.61 -0.93
CA THR A 407 0.33 -6.84 -0.13
C THR A 407 1.45 -6.87 0.91
N PRO A 408 1.14 -7.06 2.21
CA PRO A 408 2.15 -7.30 3.23
C PRO A 408 2.95 -8.57 2.96
N LEU A 409 4.26 -8.57 3.26
CA LEU A 409 5.12 -9.72 3.02
C LEU A 409 4.71 -10.97 3.81
N VAL A 410 4.02 -10.79 4.92
CA VAL A 410 3.49 -11.87 5.76
C VAL A 410 2.47 -12.74 5.04
N ARG A 411 1.72 -12.19 4.08
CA ARG A 411 0.74 -12.95 3.28
C ARG A 411 1.38 -13.95 2.31
N GLY A 412 2.68 -13.81 2.02
CA GLY A 412 3.38 -14.70 1.09
C GLY A 412 3.09 -14.41 -0.39
N GLY A 413 3.35 -15.40 -1.25
CA GLY A 413 3.10 -15.26 -2.71
C GLY A 413 4.18 -14.47 -3.48
N PHE A 414 5.29 -14.12 -2.85
CA PHE A 414 6.37 -13.32 -3.46
C PHE A 414 7.41 -14.19 -4.16
N ASP A 415 7.95 -13.66 -5.25
CA ASP A 415 9.03 -14.25 -6.03
C ASP A 415 10.40 -14.03 -5.37
N GLY A 416 10.73 -14.77 -4.34
CA GLY A 416 11.98 -14.69 -3.60
C GLY A 416 11.80 -14.63 -2.09
N ALA A 417 12.92 -14.55 -1.38
CA ALA A 417 12.92 -14.44 0.09
C ALA A 417 12.19 -13.15 0.54
N THR A 418 11.54 -13.23 1.70
CA THR A 418 10.84 -12.10 2.30
C THR A 418 11.45 -11.72 3.64
N HIS A 419 11.55 -10.41 3.90
CA HIS A 419 12.10 -9.84 5.13
C HIS A 419 11.05 -8.88 5.73
N PRO A 420 9.97 -9.41 6.32
CA PRO A 420 8.89 -8.58 6.84
C PRO A 420 9.36 -7.71 8.00
N MET A 421 8.93 -6.46 8.03
CA MET A 421 9.20 -5.50 9.10
C MET A 421 8.18 -5.66 10.24
N ARG A 422 8.38 -6.69 11.04
CA ARG A 422 7.54 -7.03 12.21
C ARG A 422 7.84 -6.13 13.40
#